data_a97be6923ace56dcfa5ed315f0606a7d
#
_entry.id   a97be6923ace56dcfa5ed315f0606a7d
#
_cell.length_a   1.000
_cell.length_b   1.000
_cell.length_c   1.000
_cell.angle_alpha   90.00
_cell.angle_beta   90.00
_cell.angle_gamma   90.00
#
_symmetry.space_group_name_H-M   'P 1'
#
loop_
_entity.id
_entity.type
_entity.pdbx_description
1 polymer ?
#
loop_
_entity_poly.entity_id
_entity_poly.type
_entity_poly.pdbx_seq_one_letter_code
_entity_poly.pdbx_strand_id
1 'polypeptide(L)'
;MNTPELESRLQASGLHLRGLLKITDEDISSLQLEITEGTRIVLVGNIGSSYWPEFTRSPEYQDGLAHPLDRWSRRIGGCIAGEFGAQAVFPFEGPPYYPFQQWARRAESLNPSLMGLMIHPRYGLWHSYRFGLLMPDGAGLPKHQSFAQASPCESCVTRACLTTCPVGAFDVKGYDVDACSDHLKKSPTAQCHSEGCLARSACPVGTEYQYDSEQHRFHLSAFLASRQTAD
;
A
#
# COMPACT_ATOMS: atom_id res chain seq x y z
N MET A 1 9.46 23.21 -9.96
CA MET A 1 9.57 21.97 -9.15
C MET A 1 10.34 20.94 -9.97
N ASN A 2 11.22 20.17 -9.37
CA ASN A 2 11.86 19.05 -10.04
C ASN A 2 11.59 17.74 -9.27
N THR A 3 11.58 16.62 -9.97
CA THR A 3 11.36 15.29 -9.38
C THR A 3 12.32 14.97 -8.23
N PRO A 4 13.64 15.27 -8.31
CA PRO A 4 14.57 15.03 -7.22
C PRO A 4 14.22 15.73 -5.89
N GLU A 5 13.65 16.93 -5.95
CA GLU A 5 13.24 17.65 -4.75
C GLU A 5 12.04 16.96 -4.05
N LEU A 6 11.05 16.54 -4.82
CA LEU A 6 9.92 15.75 -4.29
C LEU A 6 10.40 14.42 -3.73
N GLU A 7 11.28 13.70 -4.44
CA GLU A 7 11.83 12.42 -3.95
C GLU A 7 12.60 12.60 -2.64
N SER A 8 13.45 13.62 -2.54
CA SER A 8 14.17 13.93 -1.29
C SER A 8 13.22 14.22 -0.13
N ARG A 9 12.15 14.96 -0.40
CA ARG A 9 11.15 15.31 0.61
C ARG A 9 10.35 14.08 1.07
N LEU A 10 10.02 13.17 0.16
CA LEU A 10 9.36 11.90 0.48
C LEU A 10 10.28 11.00 1.31
N GLN A 11 11.55 10.87 0.92
CA GLN A 11 12.55 10.06 1.61
C GLN A 11 12.77 10.48 3.06
N ALA A 12 12.65 11.77 3.37
CA ALA A 12 12.70 12.27 4.75
C ALA A 12 11.60 11.69 5.66
N SER A 13 10.54 11.13 5.10
CA SER A 13 9.48 10.40 5.81
C SER A 13 9.53 8.89 5.54
N GLY A 14 10.58 8.39 4.93
CA GLY A 14 10.73 6.99 4.53
C GLY A 14 9.75 6.56 3.43
N LEU A 15 9.20 7.52 2.69
CA LEU A 15 8.28 7.27 1.59
C LEU A 15 8.99 7.41 0.24
N HIS A 16 8.39 6.82 -0.78
CA HIS A 16 8.93 6.77 -2.14
C HIS A 16 7.90 7.25 -3.15
N LEU A 17 8.37 7.91 -4.20
CA LEU A 17 7.61 8.07 -5.43
C LEU A 17 7.47 6.69 -6.07
N ARG A 18 6.24 6.16 -6.12
CA ARG A 18 5.96 4.80 -6.56
C ARG A 18 5.52 4.75 -8.02
N GLY A 19 4.89 5.76 -8.48
CA GLY A 19 4.46 5.81 -9.87
C GLY A 19 3.84 7.13 -10.22
N LEU A 20 3.74 7.37 -11.52
CA LEU A 20 3.17 8.57 -12.09
C LEU A 20 2.26 8.20 -13.26
N LEU A 21 1.06 8.75 -13.30
CA LEU A 21 0.16 8.56 -14.43
C LEU A 21 -0.67 9.82 -14.71
N LYS A 22 -1.18 9.94 -15.94
CA LYS A 22 -2.17 10.95 -16.30
C LYS A 22 -3.55 10.48 -15.81
N ILE A 23 -4.30 11.37 -15.19
CA ILE A 23 -5.71 11.15 -14.85
C ILE A 23 -6.52 11.12 -16.14
N THR A 24 -7.44 10.17 -16.26
CA THR A 24 -8.33 10.02 -17.41
C THR A 24 -9.69 10.65 -17.15
N ASP A 25 -10.47 10.88 -18.23
CA ASP A 25 -11.84 11.39 -18.12
C ASP A 25 -12.73 10.43 -17.31
N GLU A 26 -12.46 9.11 -17.37
CA GLU A 26 -13.13 8.12 -16.55
C GLU A 26 -12.81 8.28 -15.06
N ASP A 27 -11.55 8.54 -14.71
CA ASP A 27 -11.17 8.86 -13.33
C ASP A 27 -11.90 10.12 -12.84
N ILE A 28 -11.96 11.17 -13.66
CA ILE A 28 -12.60 12.44 -13.31
C ILE A 28 -14.09 12.24 -13.06
N SER A 29 -14.80 11.60 -13.99
CA SER A 29 -16.26 11.43 -13.92
C SER A 29 -16.66 10.51 -12.76
N SER A 30 -15.91 9.45 -12.51
CA SER A 30 -16.21 8.46 -11.44
C SER A 30 -15.96 9.01 -10.04
N LEU A 31 -15.03 9.96 -9.88
CA LEU A 31 -14.57 10.44 -8.57
C LEU A 31 -15.06 11.87 -8.26
N GLN A 32 -15.76 12.52 -9.18
CA GLN A 32 -16.19 13.93 -9.04
C GLN A 32 -15.02 14.87 -8.67
N LEU A 33 -13.84 14.61 -9.25
CA LEU A 33 -12.66 15.41 -9.00
C LEU A 33 -12.76 16.76 -9.70
N GLU A 34 -12.60 17.84 -8.96
CA GLU A 34 -12.40 19.19 -9.49
C GLU A 34 -10.93 19.36 -9.90
N ILE A 35 -10.58 18.85 -11.07
CA ILE A 35 -9.20 18.92 -11.59
C ILE A 35 -9.18 19.52 -12.98
N THR A 36 -8.05 20.15 -13.31
CA THR A 36 -7.81 20.72 -14.64
C THR A 36 -7.35 19.64 -15.62
N GLU A 37 -7.63 19.86 -16.90
CA GLU A 37 -7.09 19.01 -17.97
C GLU A 37 -5.55 18.92 -17.86
N GLY A 38 -5.01 17.74 -18.07
CA GLY A 38 -3.56 17.50 -17.95
C GLY A 38 -3.08 17.13 -16.54
N THR A 39 -3.95 17.17 -15.53
CA THR A 39 -3.59 16.74 -14.18
C THR A 39 -2.99 15.33 -14.18
N ARG A 40 -1.91 15.15 -13.42
CA ARG A 40 -1.26 13.88 -13.19
C ARG A 40 -1.35 13.50 -11.73
N ILE A 41 -1.37 12.21 -11.45
CA ILE A 41 -1.23 11.72 -10.08
C ILE A 41 0.15 11.09 -9.89
N VAL A 42 0.82 11.49 -8.83
CA VAL A 42 2.00 10.84 -8.28
C VAL A 42 1.55 9.92 -7.16
N LEU A 43 1.74 8.64 -7.31
CA LEU A 43 1.48 7.66 -6.25
C LEU A 43 2.66 7.62 -5.28
N VAL A 44 2.36 7.73 -4.00
CA VAL A 44 3.34 7.72 -2.92
C VAL A 44 3.07 6.55 -1.98
N GLY A 45 4.12 5.84 -1.60
CA GLY A 45 4.00 4.70 -0.72
C GLY A 45 5.34 4.24 -0.16
N ASN A 46 5.28 3.14 0.59
CA ASN A 46 6.49 2.53 1.15
C ASN A 46 6.97 1.33 0.34
N ILE A 47 8.23 1.02 0.54
CA ILE A 47 8.91 -0.21 0.11
C ILE A 47 9.46 -0.85 1.38
N GLY A 48 9.02 -2.08 1.69
CA GLY A 48 9.36 -2.71 2.95
C GLY A 48 9.00 -1.83 4.16
N SER A 49 9.86 -1.84 5.15
CA SER A 49 9.71 -1.05 6.39
C SER A 49 10.28 0.37 6.29
N SER A 50 10.45 0.92 5.08
CA SER A 50 11.16 2.20 4.88
C SER A 50 10.61 3.38 5.70
N TYR A 51 9.29 3.46 5.91
CA TYR A 51 8.64 4.54 6.67
C TYR A 51 8.53 4.22 8.17
N TRP A 52 8.73 2.96 8.57
CA TRP A 52 8.42 2.48 9.90
C TRP A 52 9.13 3.26 11.01
N PRO A 53 10.45 3.55 10.91
CA PRO A 53 11.16 4.35 11.92
C PRO A 53 10.60 5.76 12.10
N GLU A 54 10.16 6.41 11.01
CA GLU A 54 9.61 7.77 11.08
C GLU A 54 8.17 7.77 11.62
N PHE A 55 7.39 6.75 11.25
CA PHE A 55 6.03 6.59 11.74
C PHE A 55 6.00 6.28 13.24
N THR A 56 6.84 5.38 13.74
CA THR A 56 6.85 5.01 15.17
C THR A 56 7.29 6.14 16.09
N ARG A 57 8.04 7.13 15.59
CA ARG A 57 8.40 8.35 16.33
C ARG A 57 7.33 9.43 16.24
N SER A 58 6.31 9.26 15.41
CA SER A 58 5.30 10.29 15.19
C SER A 58 4.32 10.42 16.35
N PRO A 59 3.74 11.61 16.54
CA PRO A 59 2.70 11.81 17.55
C PRO A 59 1.51 10.87 17.36
N GLU A 60 1.14 10.62 16.11
CA GLU A 60 -0.01 9.77 15.77
C GLU A 60 0.17 8.31 16.20
N TYR A 61 1.41 7.81 16.19
CA TYR A 61 1.70 6.46 16.68
C TYR A 61 1.68 6.39 18.20
N GLN A 62 2.11 7.48 18.87
CA GLN A 62 2.33 7.51 20.31
C GLN A 62 1.09 7.93 21.12
N ASP A 63 0.11 8.57 20.50
CA ASP A 63 -1.05 9.15 21.23
C ASP A 63 -2.14 8.12 21.59
N GLY A 64 -2.04 6.88 21.10
CA GLY A 64 -2.99 5.79 21.35
C GLY A 64 -4.36 5.95 20.70
N LEU A 65 -4.55 6.97 19.85
CA LEU A 65 -5.82 7.19 19.17
C LEU A 65 -5.98 6.26 17.94
N ALA A 66 -7.23 6.07 17.51
CA ALA A 66 -7.57 5.23 16.38
C ALA A 66 -6.91 5.69 15.06
N HIS A 67 -6.69 4.72 14.16
CA HIS A 67 -6.17 4.96 12.80
C HIS A 67 -4.86 5.76 12.73
N PRO A 68 -3.83 5.43 13.54
CA PRO A 68 -2.62 6.25 13.62
C PRO A 68 -1.91 6.37 12.27
N LEU A 69 -1.84 5.30 11.46
CA LEU A 69 -1.17 5.32 10.17
C LEU A 69 -1.90 6.17 9.12
N ASP A 70 -3.24 6.20 9.15
CA ASP A 70 -4.03 7.03 8.24
C ASP A 70 -3.90 8.51 8.61
N ARG A 71 -3.91 8.82 9.92
CA ARG A 71 -3.69 10.18 10.42
C ARG A 71 -2.29 10.70 10.07
N TRP A 72 -1.27 9.87 10.27
CA TRP A 72 0.11 10.17 9.88
C TRP A 72 0.21 10.40 8.36
N SER A 73 -0.38 9.50 7.56
CA SER A 73 -0.38 9.63 6.11
C SER A 73 -1.05 10.92 5.65
N ARG A 74 -2.17 11.30 6.29
CA ARG A 74 -2.89 12.55 5.99
C ARG A 74 -2.03 13.77 6.31
N ARG A 75 -1.36 13.81 7.46
CA ARG A 75 -0.49 14.92 7.84
C ARG A 75 0.70 15.04 6.88
N ILE A 76 1.42 13.95 6.61
CA ILE A 76 2.59 13.97 5.71
C ILE A 76 2.17 14.32 4.28
N GLY A 77 1.13 13.68 3.76
CA GLY A 77 0.62 13.94 2.41
C GLY A 77 0.11 15.37 2.25
N GLY A 78 -0.61 15.90 3.24
CA GLY A 78 -1.09 17.27 3.24
C GLY A 78 0.03 18.32 3.29
N CYS A 79 1.06 18.10 4.12
CA CYS A 79 2.23 18.97 4.17
C CYS A 79 2.96 18.99 2.81
N ILE A 80 3.25 17.83 2.25
CA ILE A 80 3.94 17.73 0.94
C ILE A 80 3.08 18.34 -0.18
N ALA A 81 1.77 18.09 -0.18
CA ALA A 81 0.87 18.69 -1.16
C ALA A 81 0.92 20.22 -1.10
N GLY A 82 0.89 20.82 0.11
CA GLY A 82 1.02 22.26 0.29
C GLY A 82 2.36 22.83 -0.17
N GLU A 83 3.47 22.12 0.10
CA GLU A 83 4.82 22.51 -0.33
C GLU A 83 4.95 22.52 -1.87
N PHE A 84 4.27 21.62 -2.56
CA PHE A 84 4.40 21.41 -4.00
C PHE A 84 3.20 21.92 -4.83
N GLY A 85 2.25 22.62 -4.23
CA GLY A 85 1.07 23.13 -4.92
C GLY A 85 0.20 22.01 -5.52
N ALA A 86 0.13 20.88 -4.84
CA ALA A 86 -0.63 19.70 -5.19
C ALA A 86 -1.87 19.54 -4.31
N GLN A 87 -2.78 18.65 -4.69
CA GLN A 87 -3.84 18.15 -3.82
C GLN A 87 -3.51 16.71 -3.40
N ALA A 88 -3.51 16.43 -2.10
CA ALA A 88 -3.37 15.07 -1.61
C ALA A 88 -4.71 14.33 -1.64
N VAL A 89 -4.69 13.05 -2.04
CA VAL A 89 -5.82 12.12 -2.00
C VAL A 89 -5.38 10.83 -1.30
N PHE A 90 -6.30 10.19 -0.56
CA PHE A 90 -5.94 9.08 0.31
C PHE A 90 -6.81 7.84 0.04
N PRO A 91 -6.24 6.61 0.12
CA PRO A 91 -6.96 5.37 -0.18
C PRO A 91 -8.08 5.05 0.83
N PHE A 92 -8.08 5.70 2.00
CA PHE A 92 -9.07 5.50 3.07
C PHE A 92 -10.16 6.59 3.08
N GLU A 93 -10.13 7.55 2.14
CA GLU A 93 -11.17 8.57 1.98
C GLU A 93 -12.26 8.08 1.02
N GLY A 94 -13.51 8.12 1.48
CA GLY A 94 -14.68 7.71 0.69
C GLY A 94 -15.87 7.37 1.57
N PRO A 95 -16.99 6.90 1.05
CA PRO A 95 -17.30 6.64 -0.36
C PRO A 95 -17.61 7.91 -1.20
N PRO A 96 -17.30 7.91 -2.53
CA PRO A 96 -16.58 6.87 -3.25
C PRO A 96 -15.09 6.85 -2.93
N TYR A 97 -14.50 5.63 -2.82
CA TYR A 97 -13.06 5.48 -2.56
C TYR A 97 -12.24 5.68 -3.84
N TYR A 98 -11.08 6.33 -3.69
CA TYR A 98 -10.13 6.48 -4.79
C TYR A 98 -9.57 5.14 -5.28
N PRO A 99 -9.49 4.89 -6.60
CA PRO A 99 -9.13 3.58 -7.16
C PRO A 99 -7.61 3.34 -7.17
N PHE A 100 -6.95 3.43 -6.03
CA PHE A 100 -5.50 3.31 -5.90
C PHE A 100 -4.93 2.04 -6.53
N GLN A 101 -5.63 0.92 -6.45
CA GLN A 101 -5.18 -0.33 -7.08
C GLN A 101 -5.17 -0.23 -8.61
N GLN A 102 -6.17 0.42 -9.20
CA GLN A 102 -6.25 0.62 -10.65
C GLN A 102 -5.18 1.60 -11.11
N TRP A 103 -4.99 2.70 -10.37
CA TRP A 103 -3.92 3.66 -10.64
C TRP A 103 -2.55 3.01 -10.53
N ALA A 104 -2.31 2.22 -9.49
CA ALA A 104 -1.07 1.51 -9.28
C ALA A 104 -0.74 0.52 -10.41
N ARG A 105 -1.74 -0.22 -10.89
CA ARG A 105 -1.56 -1.11 -12.06
C ARG A 105 -1.21 -0.34 -13.34
N ARG A 106 -1.75 0.86 -13.51
CA ARG A 106 -1.42 1.73 -14.65
C ARG A 106 -0.05 2.37 -14.50
N ALA A 107 0.39 2.67 -13.28
CA ALA A 107 1.62 3.40 -12.99
C ALA A 107 2.85 2.50 -12.82
N GLU A 108 2.66 1.29 -12.28
CA GLU A 108 3.72 0.31 -12.03
C GLU A 108 3.28 -1.07 -12.58
N SER A 109 4.21 -1.98 -12.78
CA SER A 109 3.92 -3.34 -13.28
C SER A 109 3.33 -4.26 -12.20
N LEU A 110 2.22 -3.84 -11.59
CA LEU A 110 1.55 -4.61 -10.55
C LEU A 110 0.59 -5.63 -11.13
N ASN A 111 0.62 -6.81 -10.55
CA ASN A 111 -0.29 -7.91 -10.88
C ASN A 111 -1.04 -8.40 -9.63
N PRO A 112 -2.27 -8.93 -9.77
CA PRO A 112 -2.92 -9.62 -8.66
C PRO A 112 -2.11 -10.86 -8.26
N SER A 113 -1.92 -11.07 -6.97
CA SER A 113 -1.32 -12.32 -6.46
C SER A 113 -2.39 -13.31 -6.04
N LEU A 114 -1.98 -14.57 -5.82
CA LEU A 114 -2.86 -15.62 -5.28
C LEU A 114 -3.38 -15.33 -3.87
N MET A 115 -2.82 -14.33 -3.19
CA MET A 115 -3.24 -13.88 -1.86
C MET A 115 -4.22 -12.70 -1.89
N GLY A 116 -4.71 -12.29 -3.05
CA GLY A 116 -5.58 -11.11 -3.20
C GLY A 116 -4.87 -9.76 -3.07
N LEU A 117 -3.58 -9.74 -2.78
CA LEU A 117 -2.75 -8.54 -2.73
C LEU A 117 -2.13 -8.27 -4.10
N MET A 118 -1.84 -7.00 -4.40
CA MET A 118 -1.07 -6.65 -5.60
C MET A 118 0.40 -6.99 -5.37
N ILE A 119 0.99 -7.78 -6.28
CA ILE A 119 2.41 -8.14 -6.24
C ILE A 119 3.22 -7.28 -7.22
N HIS A 120 4.32 -6.73 -6.72
CA HIS A 120 5.29 -6.00 -7.53
C HIS A 120 6.44 -6.93 -7.94
N PRO A 121 6.96 -6.87 -9.18
CA PRO A 121 8.01 -7.80 -9.65
C PRO A 121 9.28 -7.77 -8.80
N ARG A 122 9.64 -6.60 -8.24
CA ARG A 122 10.82 -6.41 -7.40
C ARG A 122 10.52 -6.49 -5.91
N TYR A 123 9.47 -5.78 -5.45
CA TYR A 123 9.17 -5.63 -4.02
C TYR A 123 8.25 -6.74 -3.49
N GLY A 124 7.83 -7.66 -4.34
CA GLY A 124 6.91 -8.73 -3.95
C GLY A 124 5.61 -8.18 -3.38
N LEU A 125 5.25 -8.68 -2.23
CA LEU A 125 4.06 -8.25 -1.48
C LEU A 125 4.38 -7.15 -0.43
N TRP A 126 5.62 -6.66 -0.38
CA TRP A 126 6.15 -5.83 0.70
C TRP A 126 6.15 -4.34 0.35
N HIS A 127 5.03 -3.86 -0.12
CA HIS A 127 4.81 -2.46 -0.47
C HIS A 127 3.37 -2.04 -0.22
N SER A 128 3.12 -0.74 -0.13
CA SER A 128 1.76 -0.19 -0.12
C SER A 128 1.76 1.28 -0.55
N TYR A 129 0.57 1.80 -0.84
CA TYR A 129 0.36 3.21 -1.15
C TYR A 129 -0.22 3.92 0.06
N ARG A 130 0.27 5.13 0.34
CA ARG A 130 -0.17 5.94 1.48
C ARG A 130 -1.04 7.10 1.06
N PHE A 131 -0.69 7.74 -0.06
CA PHE A 131 -1.47 8.82 -0.67
C PHE A 131 -1.11 8.99 -2.14
N GLY A 132 -1.89 9.80 -2.85
CA GLY A 132 -1.60 10.33 -4.16
C GLY A 132 -1.48 11.85 -4.10
N LEU A 133 -0.65 12.42 -4.97
CA LEU A 133 -0.54 13.86 -5.17
C LEU A 133 -1.07 14.19 -6.56
N LEU A 134 -2.20 14.87 -6.63
CA LEU A 134 -2.74 15.43 -7.87
C LEU A 134 -1.95 16.69 -8.21
N MET A 135 -1.19 16.62 -9.29
CA MET A 135 -0.27 17.66 -9.74
C MET A 135 -0.82 18.31 -11.00
N PRO A 136 -0.86 19.65 -11.09
CA PRO A 136 -1.25 20.35 -12.31
C PRO A 136 -0.29 20.03 -13.45
N ASP A 137 -0.74 20.20 -14.68
CA ASP A 137 0.13 20.08 -15.84
C ASP A 137 1.30 21.10 -15.77
N GLY A 138 2.46 20.74 -16.32
CA GLY A 138 3.64 21.61 -16.25
C GLY A 138 4.49 21.49 -14.98
N ALA A 139 4.15 20.60 -14.06
CA ALA A 139 4.89 20.39 -12.79
C ALA A 139 6.31 19.80 -12.95
N GLY A 140 6.88 19.75 -14.17
CA GLY A 140 8.25 19.25 -14.41
C GLY A 140 8.46 17.75 -14.10
N LEU A 141 7.38 16.98 -14.00
CA LEU A 141 7.44 15.55 -13.75
C LEU A 141 7.87 14.79 -15.02
N PRO A 142 8.60 13.67 -14.89
CA PRO A 142 8.99 12.85 -16.02
C PRO A 142 7.77 12.32 -16.77
N LYS A 143 7.95 11.92 -18.02
CA LYS A 143 6.91 11.20 -18.74
C LYS A 143 6.70 9.84 -18.07
N HIS A 144 5.43 9.46 -17.92
CA HIS A 144 5.07 8.15 -17.44
C HIS A 144 5.68 7.07 -18.34
N GLN A 145 6.36 6.11 -17.73
CA GLN A 145 6.85 4.90 -18.39
C GLN A 145 6.31 3.72 -17.60
N SER A 146 5.26 3.10 -18.12
CA SER A 146 4.80 1.80 -17.63
C SER A 146 5.31 0.71 -18.56
N PHE A 147 5.99 -0.27 -18.02
CA PHE A 147 6.36 -1.49 -18.73
C PHE A 147 5.50 -2.62 -18.16
N ALA A 148 4.63 -3.18 -18.98
CA ALA A 148 3.91 -4.38 -18.61
C ALA A 148 4.93 -5.51 -18.38
N GLN A 149 4.95 -6.09 -17.18
CA GLN A 149 5.75 -7.26 -16.87
C GLN A 149 4.81 -8.42 -16.52
N ALA A 150 5.22 -9.64 -16.87
CA ALA A 150 4.50 -10.84 -16.50
C ALA A 150 4.40 -10.95 -14.96
N SER A 151 3.30 -11.53 -14.50
CA SER A 151 3.10 -11.72 -13.06
C SER A 151 4.15 -12.69 -12.51
N PRO A 152 4.85 -12.33 -11.41
CA PRO A 152 5.74 -13.28 -10.74
C PRO A 152 5.02 -14.58 -10.31
N CYS A 153 3.71 -14.53 -10.09
CA CYS A 153 2.92 -15.71 -9.73
C CYS A 153 2.76 -16.71 -10.86
N GLU A 154 2.85 -16.29 -12.13
CA GLU A 154 2.74 -17.18 -13.29
C GLU A 154 3.92 -18.16 -13.38
N SER A 155 5.12 -17.69 -13.06
CA SER A 155 6.34 -18.50 -13.05
C SER A 155 6.65 -19.16 -11.69
N CYS A 156 5.85 -18.87 -10.65
CA CYS A 156 6.07 -19.40 -9.30
C CYS A 156 5.70 -20.89 -9.22
N VAL A 157 6.71 -21.76 -9.15
CA VAL A 157 6.53 -23.22 -9.07
C VAL A 157 6.03 -23.65 -7.69
N THR A 158 6.57 -23.07 -6.62
CA THR A 158 6.31 -23.54 -5.25
C THR A 158 4.94 -23.17 -4.73
N ARG A 159 4.42 -22.00 -5.12
CA ARG A 159 3.17 -21.42 -4.59
C ARG A 159 3.04 -21.57 -3.07
N ALA A 160 4.16 -21.39 -2.37
CA ALA A 160 4.26 -21.62 -0.92
C ALA A 160 3.23 -20.80 -0.12
N CYS A 161 2.79 -19.65 -0.62
CA CYS A 161 1.73 -18.85 -0.02
C CYS A 161 0.39 -19.60 0.15
N LEU A 162 0.09 -20.61 -0.68
CA LEU A 162 -1.14 -21.40 -0.58
C LEU A 162 -1.03 -22.56 0.43
N THR A 163 0.20 -22.98 0.79
CA THR A 163 0.43 -24.16 1.63
C THR A 163 0.99 -23.85 3.02
N THR A 164 1.49 -22.63 3.24
CA THR A 164 2.13 -22.25 4.53
C THR A 164 1.12 -21.72 5.55
N CYS A 165 -0.09 -21.33 5.12
CA CYS A 165 -1.10 -20.87 6.07
C CYS A 165 -1.54 -22.02 7.00
N PRO A 166 -1.45 -21.86 8.35
CA PRO A 166 -1.78 -22.95 9.28
C PRO A 166 -3.25 -23.38 9.25
N VAL A 167 -4.13 -22.55 8.71
CA VAL A 167 -5.57 -22.85 8.56
C VAL A 167 -6.04 -22.92 7.11
N GLY A 168 -5.10 -22.90 6.16
CA GLY A 168 -5.44 -22.99 4.74
C GLY A 168 -6.32 -21.85 4.23
N ALA A 169 -6.22 -20.66 4.81
CA ALA A 169 -7.07 -19.53 4.47
C ALA A 169 -6.85 -18.97 3.05
N PHE A 170 -5.86 -19.46 2.31
CA PHE A 170 -5.61 -19.06 0.92
C PHE A 170 -5.70 -20.26 0.00
N ASP A 171 -6.52 -20.16 -1.01
CA ASP A 171 -6.63 -21.14 -2.09
C ASP A 171 -6.75 -20.47 -3.47
N VAL A 172 -6.98 -21.24 -4.51
CA VAL A 172 -7.16 -20.74 -5.88
C VAL A 172 -8.44 -19.93 -6.08
N LYS A 173 -9.36 -19.98 -5.14
CA LYS A 173 -10.62 -19.23 -5.17
C LYS A 173 -10.49 -17.87 -4.46
N GLY A 174 -9.48 -17.71 -3.60
CA GLY A 174 -9.22 -16.46 -2.91
C GLY A 174 -8.78 -16.61 -1.45
N TYR A 175 -9.14 -15.60 -0.65
CA TYR A 175 -8.78 -15.48 0.75
C TYR A 175 -10.00 -15.66 1.64
N ASP A 176 -9.98 -16.70 2.46
CA ASP A 176 -10.95 -16.92 3.55
C ASP A 176 -10.56 -16.07 4.76
N VAL A 177 -11.12 -14.87 4.80
CA VAL A 177 -10.88 -13.87 5.84
C VAL A 177 -11.38 -14.36 7.20
N ASP A 178 -12.49 -15.09 7.23
CA ASP A 178 -13.11 -15.55 8.48
C ASP A 178 -12.29 -16.67 9.10
N ALA A 179 -11.85 -17.65 8.32
CA ALA A 179 -10.92 -18.69 8.79
C ALA A 179 -9.65 -18.10 9.39
N CYS A 180 -9.06 -17.07 8.75
CA CYS A 180 -7.87 -16.38 9.25
C CYS A 180 -8.17 -15.63 10.56
N SER A 181 -9.21 -14.79 10.59
CA SER A 181 -9.55 -14.00 11.78
C SER A 181 -9.93 -14.88 12.98
N ASP A 182 -10.66 -15.96 12.75
CA ASP A 182 -11.03 -16.95 13.76
C ASP A 182 -9.81 -17.66 14.35
N HIS A 183 -8.86 -18.06 13.51
CA HIS A 183 -7.60 -18.65 13.97
C HIS A 183 -6.84 -17.69 14.90
N LEU A 184 -6.71 -16.43 14.51
CA LEU A 184 -6.02 -15.43 15.31
C LEU A 184 -6.74 -15.14 16.63
N LYS A 185 -8.08 -15.05 16.62
CA LYS A 185 -8.88 -14.84 17.84
C LYS A 185 -8.80 -16.03 18.81
N LYS A 186 -8.84 -17.26 18.29
CA LYS A 186 -8.90 -18.51 19.09
C LYS A 186 -7.51 -18.99 19.55
N SER A 187 -6.43 -18.55 18.92
CA SER A 187 -5.06 -19.00 19.16
C SER A 187 -4.11 -17.82 19.44
N PRO A 188 -4.14 -17.22 20.65
CA PRO A 188 -3.33 -16.06 21.00
C PRO A 188 -1.81 -16.30 20.90
N THR A 189 -1.39 -17.54 20.95
CA THR A 189 0.02 -17.98 20.82
C THR A 189 0.40 -18.39 19.40
N ALA A 190 -0.50 -18.24 18.42
CA ALA A 190 -0.21 -18.60 17.05
C ALA A 190 0.99 -17.77 16.53
N GLN A 191 1.88 -18.44 15.81
CA GLN A 191 3.11 -17.85 15.23
C GLN A 191 2.80 -16.60 14.38
N CYS A 192 1.62 -16.55 13.76
CA CYS A 192 1.16 -15.37 13.02
C CYS A 192 1.15 -14.08 13.86
N HIS A 193 0.93 -14.15 15.18
CA HIS A 193 0.94 -12.96 16.05
C HIS A 193 2.33 -12.37 16.23
N SER A 194 3.38 -13.20 16.23
CA SER A 194 4.77 -12.76 16.40
C SER A 194 5.47 -12.46 15.08
N GLU A 195 5.15 -13.21 14.03
CA GLU A 195 5.88 -13.19 12.75
C GLU A 195 5.05 -12.60 11.59
N GLY A 196 3.80 -12.28 11.84
CA GLY A 196 2.88 -11.82 10.80
C GLY A 196 2.31 -12.96 9.96
N CYS A 197 1.78 -12.65 8.79
CA CYS A 197 1.17 -13.64 7.91
C CYS A 197 2.22 -14.59 7.32
N LEU A 198 2.27 -15.84 7.80
CA LEU A 198 3.23 -16.85 7.34
C LEU A 198 3.11 -17.14 5.84
N ALA A 199 1.89 -17.15 5.30
CA ALA A 199 1.66 -17.33 3.87
C ALA A 199 2.28 -16.18 3.04
N ARG A 200 2.19 -14.93 3.54
CA ARG A 200 2.82 -13.77 2.89
C ARG A 200 4.34 -13.86 2.96
N SER A 201 4.88 -14.26 4.10
CA SER A 201 6.33 -14.40 4.32
C SER A 201 6.95 -15.54 3.50
N ALA A 202 6.15 -16.54 3.12
CA ALA A 202 6.59 -17.63 2.25
C ALA A 202 6.70 -17.24 0.75
N CYS A 203 6.28 -16.04 0.36
CA CYS A 203 6.45 -15.57 -1.01
C CYS A 203 7.94 -15.36 -1.33
N PRO A 204 8.49 -15.99 -2.39
CA PRO A 204 9.91 -15.87 -2.72
C PRO A 204 10.31 -14.54 -3.37
N VAL A 205 9.33 -13.68 -3.70
CA VAL A 205 9.58 -12.41 -4.39
C VAL A 205 9.72 -11.27 -3.38
N GLY A 206 10.82 -10.54 -3.46
CA GLY A 206 11.08 -9.35 -2.63
C GLY A 206 11.33 -9.68 -1.15
N THR A 207 11.93 -10.81 -0.85
CA THR A 207 12.21 -11.26 0.52
C THR A 207 13.07 -10.27 1.32
N GLU A 208 13.94 -9.54 0.63
CA GLU A 208 14.76 -8.47 1.22
C GLU A 208 13.97 -7.24 1.67
N TYR A 209 12.70 -7.13 1.25
CA TYR A 209 11.77 -6.05 1.62
C TYR A 209 10.75 -6.48 2.68
N GLN A 210 10.87 -7.68 3.23
CA GLN A 210 9.96 -8.13 4.29
C GLN A 210 9.87 -7.10 5.42
N TYR A 211 8.66 -6.95 5.97
CA TYR A 211 8.45 -6.03 7.07
C TYR A 211 9.14 -6.50 8.34
N ASP A 212 9.57 -5.56 9.16
CA ASP A 212 10.04 -5.85 10.52
C ASP A 212 8.91 -6.48 11.35
N SER A 213 9.27 -7.32 12.32
CA SER A 213 8.30 -8.03 13.15
C SER A 213 7.32 -7.09 13.89
N GLU A 214 7.78 -5.90 14.26
CA GLU A 214 6.95 -4.89 14.92
C GLU A 214 5.89 -4.32 13.95
N GLN A 215 6.28 -4.01 12.72
CA GLN A 215 5.37 -3.58 11.66
C GLN A 215 4.37 -4.68 11.30
N HIS A 216 4.82 -5.94 11.26
CA HIS A 216 3.92 -7.08 11.08
C HIS A 216 2.84 -7.14 12.15
N ARG A 217 3.23 -7.06 13.43
CA ARG A 217 2.27 -7.07 14.56
C ARG A 217 1.29 -5.90 14.48
N PHE A 218 1.77 -4.72 14.14
CA PHE A 218 0.92 -3.54 13.97
C PHE A 218 -0.17 -3.77 12.92
N HIS A 219 0.20 -4.23 11.73
CA HIS A 219 -0.78 -4.49 10.66
C HIS A 219 -1.75 -5.61 11.01
N LEU A 220 -1.28 -6.66 11.69
CA LEU A 220 -2.15 -7.75 12.12
C LEU A 220 -3.16 -7.29 13.19
N SER A 221 -2.71 -6.46 14.13
CA SER A 221 -3.61 -5.87 15.14
C SER A 221 -4.67 -4.99 14.51
N ALA A 222 -4.31 -4.18 13.52
CA ALA A 222 -5.26 -3.36 12.76
C ALA A 222 -6.28 -4.23 11.99
N PHE A 223 -5.83 -5.33 11.38
CA PHE A 223 -6.72 -6.30 10.73
C PHE A 223 -7.72 -6.89 11.71
N LEU A 224 -7.27 -7.35 12.88
CA LEU A 224 -8.16 -7.92 13.90
C LEU A 224 -9.16 -6.89 14.43
N ALA A 225 -8.73 -5.65 14.68
CA ALA A 225 -9.61 -4.57 15.12
C ALA A 225 -10.73 -4.29 14.10
N SER A 226 -10.41 -4.28 12.81
CA SER A 226 -11.41 -4.07 11.75
C SER A 226 -12.46 -5.18 11.67
N ARG A 227 -12.16 -6.39 12.18
CA ARG A 227 -13.07 -7.53 12.22
C ARG A 227 -13.95 -7.58 13.49
N GLN A 228 -13.70 -6.72 14.46
CA GLN A 228 -14.52 -6.57 15.66
C GLN A 228 -15.63 -5.53 15.50
N THR A 229 -15.46 -4.60 14.56
CA THR A 229 -16.43 -3.52 14.28
C THR A 229 -17.42 -3.90 13.17
N ALA A 230 -17.28 -5.06 12.55
CA ALA A 230 -18.14 -5.54 11.45
C ALA A 230 -19.26 -6.49 11.93
N ASP A 231 -19.33 -6.81 13.23
CA ASP A 231 -20.41 -7.53 13.92
C ASP A 231 -21.32 -6.51 14.65
#